data_35ffbaf079a5c425d1488be36c76b276
#
_entry.id   35ffbaf079a5c425d1488be36c76b276
#
_cell.length_a   1.000
_cell.length_b   1.000
_cell.length_c   1.000
_cell.angle_alpha   90.00
_cell.angle_beta   90.00
_cell.angle_gamma   90.00
#
_symmetry.space_group_name_H-M   'P 1'
#
loop_
_entity.id
_entity.type
_entity.pdbx_description
1 polymer ?
#
loop_
_entity_poly.entity_id
_entity_poly.type
_entity_poly.pdbx_seq_one_letter_code
_entity_poly.pdbx_strand_id
1 'polypeptide(L)'
;MRKNSNMSKILPPIYIAGPTASGKSALAVKLASKFDSVIISADSMQIYRTLDIGTAKEDISIREKIPHKLIDVVDPNEEFSVAEFARLAKTEIENAQNSGKLPIIVGGTGLYFEALLYPMSFANTNKNDVLRESLQQELQNFGAHAMHQKLQSLDPQTANRLHENDTKRVIRALEIVLSTGKTLEQNQDERQKPDVIMVALNTDRDVLYERINKRVDKMFDEGLVQEVLSVGDFSYQSMQAIGYKEFANCNFSVENGKYVVGDAELDQIKDKIKQHSRNYAKRQLTWFRKYDFVKWFDINDVDGAIEYISQKIAEKTALQ
;
A
#
# COMPACT_ATOMS: atom_id res chain seq x y z
N MET A 1 43.49 -19.02 -19.81
CA MET A 1 42.61 -17.88 -19.58
C MET A 1 41.52 -18.30 -18.60
N ARG A 2 41.67 -17.97 -17.31
CA ARG A 2 40.64 -18.22 -16.31
C ARG A 2 39.61 -17.06 -16.45
N LYS A 3 38.41 -17.36 -16.91
CA LYS A 3 37.27 -16.46 -16.79
C LYS A 3 36.94 -16.34 -15.29
N ASN A 4 37.38 -15.26 -14.65
CA ASN A 4 36.84 -14.83 -13.39
C ASN A 4 35.37 -14.44 -13.64
N SER A 5 34.46 -15.35 -13.41
CA SER A 5 33.05 -15.03 -13.21
C SER A 5 32.94 -14.32 -11.85
N ASN A 6 33.10 -13.00 -11.83
CA ASN A 6 32.58 -12.21 -10.73
C ASN A 6 31.06 -12.42 -10.73
N MET A 7 30.58 -13.44 -10.04
CA MET A 7 29.19 -13.48 -9.65
C MET A 7 28.99 -12.26 -8.73
N SER A 8 28.34 -11.22 -9.25
CA SER A 8 27.95 -10.08 -8.44
C SER A 8 27.06 -10.61 -7.30
N LYS A 9 27.45 -10.30 -6.07
CA LYS A 9 26.66 -10.70 -4.89
C LYS A 9 25.25 -10.14 -5.04
N ILE A 10 24.25 -11.01 -4.89
CA ILE A 10 22.85 -10.59 -4.97
C ILE A 10 22.49 -9.85 -3.70
N LEU A 11 22.18 -8.56 -3.82
CA LEU A 11 21.78 -7.75 -2.69
C LEU A 11 20.35 -8.10 -2.24
N PRO A 12 20.12 -8.35 -0.94
CA PRO A 12 18.80 -8.71 -0.43
C PRO A 12 17.85 -7.51 -0.51
N PRO A 13 16.56 -7.72 -0.82
CA PRO A 13 15.58 -6.64 -0.78
C PRO A 13 15.38 -6.12 0.65
N ILE A 14 15.29 -4.80 0.80
CA ILE A 14 15.05 -4.11 2.06
C ILE A 14 13.59 -3.65 2.10
N TYR A 15 12.90 -3.95 3.19
CA TYR A 15 11.50 -3.57 3.39
C TYR A 15 11.40 -2.48 4.44
N ILE A 16 10.87 -1.30 4.07
CA ILE A 16 10.67 -0.15 4.96
C ILE A 16 9.19 0.12 5.10
N ALA A 17 8.64 -0.23 6.25
CA ALA A 17 7.22 -0.12 6.57
C ALA A 17 6.93 0.97 7.63
N GLY A 18 5.66 1.20 7.89
CA GLY A 18 5.19 2.09 8.94
C GLY A 18 3.97 2.91 8.54
N PRO A 19 3.37 3.67 9.47
CA PRO A 19 2.19 4.46 9.19
C PRO A 19 2.48 5.64 8.27
N THR A 20 1.43 6.23 7.72
CA THR A 20 1.55 7.50 6.99
C THR A 20 2.17 8.57 7.90
N ALA A 21 2.90 9.52 7.34
CA ALA A 21 3.64 10.58 8.02
C ALA A 21 4.76 10.13 8.99
N SER A 22 5.19 8.86 8.98
CA SER A 22 6.29 8.36 9.81
C SER A 22 7.70 8.63 9.27
N GLY A 23 7.85 9.20 8.07
CA GLY A 23 9.18 9.49 7.49
C GLY A 23 9.83 8.33 6.73
N LYS A 24 9.05 7.29 6.35
CA LYS A 24 9.54 6.13 5.60
C LYS A 24 10.29 6.48 4.32
N SER A 25 9.72 7.40 3.52
CA SER A 25 10.32 7.81 2.26
C SER A 25 11.65 8.52 2.49
N ALA A 26 11.74 9.39 3.50
CA ALA A 26 12.98 10.05 3.86
C ALA A 26 14.07 9.04 4.29
N LEU A 27 13.70 8.00 5.04
CA LEU A 27 14.63 6.90 5.37
C LEU A 27 15.06 6.15 4.10
N ALA A 28 14.13 5.85 3.20
CA ALA A 28 14.45 5.15 1.94
C ALA A 28 15.40 5.97 1.06
N VAL A 29 15.17 7.28 0.93
CA VAL A 29 16.04 8.21 0.19
C VAL A 29 17.43 8.29 0.82
N LYS A 30 17.53 8.43 2.16
CA LYS A 30 18.82 8.41 2.86
C LYS A 30 19.58 7.10 2.65
N LEU A 31 18.89 5.97 2.74
CA LEU A 31 19.49 4.66 2.48
C LEU A 31 19.96 4.54 1.03
N ALA A 32 19.14 4.99 0.08
CA ALA A 32 19.45 4.97 -1.34
C ALA A 32 20.63 5.87 -1.71
N SER A 33 20.87 6.94 -0.93
CA SER A 33 22.07 7.79 -1.11
C SER A 33 23.36 7.10 -0.61
N LYS A 34 23.24 6.07 0.24
CA LYS A 34 24.38 5.31 0.78
C LYS A 34 24.72 4.08 -0.07
N PHE A 35 23.74 3.53 -0.77
CA PHE A 35 23.86 2.35 -1.62
C PHE A 35 23.33 2.67 -3.01
N ASP A 36 23.97 2.14 -4.07
CA ASP A 36 23.35 2.19 -5.42
C ASP A 36 22.07 1.37 -5.41
N SER A 37 20.91 2.06 -5.46
CA SER A 37 19.62 1.49 -5.09
C SER A 37 18.52 1.84 -6.08
N VAL A 38 17.44 1.06 -6.01
CA VAL A 38 16.15 1.36 -6.64
C VAL A 38 15.09 1.35 -5.55
N ILE A 39 14.31 2.41 -5.44
CA ILE A 39 13.16 2.48 -4.54
C ILE A 39 11.93 1.94 -5.27
N ILE A 40 11.20 1.02 -4.64
CA ILE A 40 9.98 0.41 -5.16
C ILE A 40 8.84 0.79 -4.22
N SER A 41 7.90 1.60 -4.70
CA SER A 41 6.77 2.05 -3.89
C SER A 41 5.80 0.91 -3.62
N ALA A 42 5.50 0.66 -2.34
CA ALA A 42 4.46 -0.24 -1.85
C ALA A 42 3.29 0.57 -1.28
N ASP A 43 2.86 1.59 -2.01
CA ASP A 43 1.69 2.40 -1.73
C ASP A 43 0.66 2.23 -2.84
N SER A 44 -0.57 1.83 -2.48
CA SER A 44 -1.62 1.51 -3.45
C SER A 44 -2.19 2.71 -4.18
N MET A 45 -1.84 3.93 -3.76
CA MET A 45 -2.35 5.15 -4.38
C MET A 45 -1.29 5.89 -5.21
N GLN A 46 0.00 5.75 -4.89
CA GLN A 46 1.07 6.34 -5.68
C GLN A 46 1.23 5.71 -7.07
N ILE A 47 0.59 4.57 -7.30
CA ILE A 47 0.57 3.88 -8.59
C ILE A 47 -0.17 4.67 -9.68
N TYR A 48 -1.12 5.52 -9.29
CA TYR A 48 -1.95 6.31 -10.21
C TYR A 48 -1.26 7.59 -10.65
N ARG A 49 -1.25 7.87 -11.96
CA ARG A 49 -0.77 9.14 -12.52
C ARG A 49 -1.62 10.30 -12.02
N THR A 50 -1.04 11.50 -12.00
CA THR A 50 -1.73 12.75 -11.66
C THR A 50 -2.29 12.87 -10.24
N LEU A 51 -2.24 11.83 -9.43
CA LEU A 51 -2.59 11.86 -8.02
C LEU A 51 -1.32 12.03 -7.18
N ASP A 52 -0.80 13.24 -7.11
CA ASP A 52 0.55 13.51 -6.57
C ASP A 52 0.49 14.07 -5.14
N ILE A 53 -0.38 15.08 -4.93
CA ILE A 53 -0.51 15.79 -3.66
C ILE A 53 -1.17 14.90 -2.60
N GLY A 54 -2.37 14.38 -2.88
CA GLY A 54 -3.12 13.56 -1.92
C GLY A 54 -2.44 12.24 -1.58
N THR A 55 -1.61 11.72 -2.46
CA THR A 55 -0.80 10.51 -2.23
C THR A 55 0.58 10.82 -1.66
N ALA A 56 0.96 12.11 -1.62
CA ALA A 56 2.26 12.62 -1.21
C ALA A 56 3.41 11.86 -1.86
N LYS A 57 3.43 11.81 -3.17
CA LYS A 57 4.58 11.33 -3.94
C LYS A 57 5.82 12.16 -3.65
N GLU A 58 6.98 11.52 -3.73
CA GLU A 58 8.26 12.24 -3.62
C GLU A 58 8.44 13.21 -4.77
N ASP A 59 9.09 14.35 -4.48
CA ASP A 59 9.41 15.36 -5.47
C ASP A 59 10.11 14.79 -6.69
N ILE A 60 9.78 15.32 -7.88
CA ILE A 60 10.41 14.93 -9.15
C ILE A 60 11.93 15.02 -9.08
N SER A 61 12.46 16.08 -8.45
CA SER A 61 13.91 16.28 -8.29
C SER A 61 14.61 15.17 -7.49
N ILE A 62 13.90 14.49 -6.59
CA ILE A 62 14.40 13.33 -5.85
C ILE A 62 14.28 12.08 -6.72
N ARG A 63 13.14 11.91 -7.42
CA ARG A 63 12.88 10.75 -8.28
C ARG A 63 13.81 10.71 -9.50
N GLU A 64 14.30 11.84 -9.98
CA GLU A 64 15.31 11.93 -11.04
C GLU A 64 16.70 11.49 -10.58
N LYS A 65 17.05 11.71 -9.31
CA LYS A 65 18.34 11.33 -8.74
C LYS A 65 18.38 9.87 -8.30
N ILE A 66 17.28 9.37 -7.76
CA ILE A 66 17.14 8.01 -7.24
C ILE A 66 15.98 7.34 -8.00
N PRO A 67 16.24 6.26 -8.75
CA PRO A 67 15.18 5.57 -9.47
C PRO A 67 14.05 5.11 -8.55
N HIS A 68 12.84 5.57 -8.82
CA HIS A 68 11.62 5.13 -8.15
C HIS A 68 10.77 4.32 -9.12
N LYS A 69 10.27 3.19 -8.65
CA LYS A 69 9.44 2.25 -9.41
C LYS A 69 8.08 2.09 -8.76
N LEU A 70 7.10 1.72 -9.55
CA LEU A 70 5.69 1.56 -9.15
C LEU A 70 5.07 2.87 -8.64
N ILE A 71 5.48 3.97 -9.24
CA ILE A 71 4.85 5.28 -9.18
C ILE A 71 4.42 5.64 -10.59
N ASP A 72 3.25 6.23 -10.77
CA ASP A 72 2.73 6.69 -12.08
C ASP A 72 2.60 5.56 -13.14
N VAL A 73 2.10 4.40 -12.76
CA VAL A 73 2.01 3.21 -13.63
C VAL A 73 0.71 3.17 -14.42
N VAL A 74 -0.42 3.49 -13.77
CA VAL A 74 -1.76 3.41 -14.36
C VAL A 74 -2.48 4.76 -14.27
N ASP A 75 -3.49 4.95 -15.11
CA ASP A 75 -4.33 6.15 -15.08
C ASP A 75 -5.42 6.04 -14.01
N PRO A 76 -5.97 7.17 -13.51
CA PRO A 76 -6.95 7.16 -12.42
C PRO A 76 -8.21 6.33 -12.68
N ASN A 77 -8.61 6.17 -13.94
CA ASN A 77 -9.78 5.39 -14.36
C ASN A 77 -9.49 3.87 -14.49
N GLU A 78 -8.25 3.44 -14.32
CA GLU A 78 -7.89 2.03 -14.41
C GLU A 78 -7.97 1.36 -13.03
N GLU A 79 -8.33 0.07 -13.02
CA GLU A 79 -8.23 -0.76 -11.83
C GLU A 79 -6.82 -1.30 -11.66
N PHE A 80 -6.37 -1.37 -10.41
CA PHE A 80 -5.08 -1.95 -10.07
C PHE A 80 -5.19 -2.91 -8.89
N SER A 81 -4.72 -4.13 -9.09
CA SER A 81 -4.86 -5.20 -8.10
C SER A 81 -3.57 -5.49 -7.33
N VAL A 82 -3.70 -6.10 -6.14
CA VAL A 82 -2.55 -6.59 -5.36
C VAL A 82 -1.76 -7.68 -6.10
N ALA A 83 -2.42 -8.48 -6.95
CA ALA A 83 -1.76 -9.50 -7.76
C ALA A 83 -0.83 -8.86 -8.81
N GLU A 84 -1.33 -7.80 -9.44
CA GLU A 84 -0.57 -7.02 -10.42
C GLU A 84 0.59 -6.29 -9.77
N PHE A 85 0.37 -5.67 -8.60
CA PHE A 85 1.43 -5.11 -7.79
C PHE A 85 2.52 -6.15 -7.50
N ALA A 86 2.16 -7.33 -6.98
CA ALA A 86 3.11 -8.37 -6.61
C ALA A 86 3.95 -8.85 -7.82
N ARG A 87 3.31 -9.00 -8.98
CA ARG A 87 4.00 -9.36 -10.23
C ARG A 87 5.01 -8.30 -10.64
N LEU A 88 4.58 -7.04 -10.71
CA LEU A 88 5.44 -5.92 -11.12
C LEU A 88 6.57 -5.69 -10.11
N ALA A 89 6.27 -5.72 -8.81
CA ALA A 89 7.27 -5.49 -7.77
C ALA A 89 8.35 -6.58 -7.76
N LYS A 90 7.98 -7.86 -7.95
CA LYS A 90 8.95 -8.95 -8.09
C LYS A 90 9.87 -8.72 -9.30
N THR A 91 9.31 -8.35 -10.44
CA THR A 91 10.11 -8.00 -11.64
C THR A 91 11.08 -6.86 -11.37
N GLU A 92 10.65 -5.78 -10.69
CA GLU A 92 11.54 -4.65 -10.38
C GLU A 92 12.61 -5.01 -9.33
N ILE A 93 12.30 -5.89 -8.37
CA ILE A 93 13.29 -6.44 -7.42
C ILE A 93 14.37 -7.24 -8.19
N GLU A 94 13.96 -8.15 -9.06
CA GLU A 94 14.87 -8.96 -9.88
C GLU A 94 15.74 -8.09 -10.81
N ASN A 95 15.15 -7.09 -11.46
CA ASN A 95 15.86 -6.14 -12.32
C ASN A 95 16.91 -5.33 -11.55
N ALA A 96 16.57 -4.86 -10.34
CA ALA A 96 17.51 -4.17 -9.46
C ALA A 96 18.67 -5.08 -9.08
N GLN A 97 18.39 -6.30 -8.62
CA GLN A 97 19.38 -7.29 -8.21
C GLN A 97 20.31 -7.67 -9.38
N ASN A 98 19.76 -7.92 -10.56
CA ASN A 98 20.52 -8.26 -11.77
C ASN A 98 21.43 -7.10 -12.23
N SER A 99 21.06 -5.87 -11.88
CA SER A 99 21.86 -4.67 -12.15
C SER A 99 22.85 -4.35 -11.02
N GLY A 100 22.97 -5.19 -10.00
CA GLY A 100 23.82 -4.96 -8.83
C GLY A 100 23.33 -3.86 -7.88
N LYS A 101 22.07 -3.44 -8.01
CA LYS A 101 21.45 -2.40 -7.19
C LYS A 101 20.67 -2.97 -6.02
N LEU A 102 20.62 -2.23 -4.92
CA LEU A 102 19.84 -2.60 -3.74
C LEU A 102 18.36 -2.28 -3.95
N PRO A 103 17.44 -3.28 -3.97
CA PRO A 103 16.02 -3.01 -4.03
C PRO A 103 15.51 -2.58 -2.64
N ILE A 104 14.87 -1.41 -2.57
CA ILE A 104 14.29 -0.84 -1.35
C ILE A 104 12.78 -0.73 -1.55
N ILE A 105 12.01 -1.60 -0.90
CA ILE A 105 10.55 -1.61 -0.92
C ILE A 105 10.06 -0.71 0.21
N VAL A 106 9.36 0.38 -0.12
CA VAL A 106 8.90 1.36 0.86
C VAL A 106 7.41 1.64 0.72
N GLY A 107 6.67 1.60 1.83
CA GLY A 107 5.23 1.92 1.76
C GLY A 107 4.46 1.67 3.05
N GLY A 108 3.16 1.90 2.94
CA GLY A 108 2.21 1.74 4.04
C GLY A 108 1.08 0.74 3.75
N THR A 109 1.02 0.16 2.55
CA THR A 109 -0.04 -0.77 2.16
C THR A 109 0.31 -2.19 2.61
N GLY A 110 -0.18 -2.57 3.79
CA GLY A 110 0.17 -3.85 4.42
C GLY A 110 -0.10 -5.07 3.55
N LEU A 111 -1.18 -5.06 2.75
CA LEU A 111 -1.50 -6.14 1.82
C LEU A 111 -0.43 -6.30 0.72
N TYR A 112 0.19 -5.21 0.29
CA TYR A 112 1.29 -5.24 -0.68
C TYR A 112 2.54 -5.90 -0.10
N PHE A 113 2.88 -5.56 1.15
CA PHE A 113 3.96 -6.26 1.86
C PHE A 113 3.66 -7.74 2.00
N GLU A 114 2.44 -8.09 2.40
CA GLU A 114 2.05 -9.50 2.56
C GLU A 114 2.18 -10.29 1.26
N ALA A 115 1.83 -9.69 0.13
CA ALA A 115 1.92 -10.30 -1.19
C ALA A 115 3.37 -10.53 -1.67
N LEU A 116 4.34 -9.76 -1.14
CA LEU A 116 5.76 -9.95 -1.42
C LEU A 116 6.43 -10.89 -0.43
N LEU A 117 6.01 -10.88 0.83
CA LEU A 117 6.61 -11.65 1.91
C LEU A 117 6.16 -13.13 1.90
N TYR A 118 4.96 -13.38 1.41
CA TYR A 118 4.39 -14.72 1.42
C TYR A 118 3.90 -15.12 0.02
N PRO A 119 4.02 -16.40 -0.34
CA PRO A 119 3.36 -16.89 -1.53
C PRO A 119 1.86 -16.68 -1.38
N MET A 120 1.30 -15.72 -2.10
CA MET A 120 -0.14 -15.61 -2.21
C MET A 120 -0.57 -16.38 -3.45
N SER A 121 -1.46 -17.34 -3.27
CA SER A 121 -2.03 -18.10 -4.39
C SER A 121 -2.97 -17.20 -5.20
N PHE A 122 -2.40 -16.23 -5.93
CA PHE A 122 -3.17 -15.46 -6.92
C PHE A 122 -3.51 -16.31 -8.15
N ALA A 123 -2.80 -17.45 -8.33
CA ALA A 123 -2.82 -18.23 -9.57
C ALA A 123 -4.10 -19.05 -9.76
N ASN A 124 -4.87 -19.32 -8.71
CA ASN A 124 -6.05 -20.19 -8.81
C ASN A 124 -7.39 -19.45 -8.77
N THR A 125 -7.36 -18.14 -8.65
CA THR A 125 -8.56 -17.32 -8.84
C THR A 125 -8.33 -16.45 -10.08
N ASN A 126 -8.32 -17.05 -11.28
CA ASN A 126 -8.72 -16.27 -12.45
C ASN A 126 -9.96 -15.49 -12.03
N LYS A 127 -9.92 -14.16 -12.21
CA LYS A 127 -11.11 -13.34 -11.99
C LYS A 127 -12.26 -14.07 -12.66
N ASN A 128 -13.10 -14.73 -11.90
CA ASN A 128 -14.32 -15.28 -12.43
C ASN A 128 -15.34 -14.16 -12.36
N ASP A 129 -15.22 -13.24 -13.33
CA ASP A 129 -16.05 -12.05 -13.37
C ASP A 129 -17.53 -12.44 -13.39
N VAL A 130 -17.88 -13.57 -14.04
CA VAL A 130 -19.24 -14.13 -14.06
C VAL A 130 -19.70 -14.51 -12.64
N LEU A 131 -18.86 -15.21 -11.86
CA LEU A 131 -19.19 -15.59 -10.49
C LEU A 131 -19.30 -14.35 -9.60
N ARG A 132 -18.40 -13.38 -9.75
CA ARG A 132 -18.42 -12.14 -9.00
C ARG A 132 -19.68 -11.34 -9.29
N GLU A 133 -20.05 -11.18 -10.53
CA GLU A 133 -21.29 -10.50 -10.96
C GLU A 133 -22.50 -11.20 -10.38
N SER A 134 -22.55 -12.54 -10.45
CA SER A 134 -23.61 -13.32 -9.83
C SER A 134 -23.74 -13.08 -8.34
N LEU A 135 -22.61 -13.09 -7.60
CA LEU A 135 -22.60 -12.83 -6.16
C LEU A 135 -22.96 -11.37 -5.81
N GLN A 136 -22.64 -10.42 -6.68
CA GLN A 136 -23.06 -9.02 -6.51
C GLN A 136 -24.57 -8.86 -6.74
N GLN A 137 -25.13 -9.56 -7.72
CA GLN A 137 -26.57 -9.59 -7.95
C GLN A 137 -27.30 -10.27 -6.78
N GLU A 138 -26.77 -11.39 -6.27
CA GLU A 138 -27.32 -12.02 -5.06
C GLU A 138 -27.30 -11.05 -3.86
N LEU A 139 -26.21 -10.29 -3.66
CA LEU A 139 -26.14 -9.26 -2.60
C LEU A 139 -27.21 -8.20 -2.77
N GLN A 140 -27.47 -7.72 -4.00
CA GLN A 140 -28.50 -6.74 -4.28
C GLN A 140 -29.92 -7.28 -4.01
N ASN A 141 -30.15 -8.53 -4.34
CA ASN A 141 -31.47 -9.17 -4.22
C ASN A 141 -31.78 -9.62 -2.79
N PHE A 142 -30.83 -10.15 -2.05
CA PHE A 142 -31.03 -10.83 -0.78
C PHE A 142 -30.38 -10.13 0.42
N GLY A 143 -29.53 -9.14 0.18
CA GLY A 143 -28.87 -8.32 1.21
C GLY A 143 -27.67 -8.99 1.87
N ALA A 144 -26.96 -8.19 2.70
CA ALA A 144 -25.69 -8.57 3.33
C ALA A 144 -25.83 -9.78 4.28
N HIS A 145 -26.93 -9.85 5.04
CA HIS A 145 -27.18 -10.95 5.97
C HIS A 145 -27.26 -12.31 5.27
N ALA A 146 -27.99 -12.40 4.16
CA ALA A 146 -28.11 -13.65 3.39
C ALA A 146 -26.76 -14.10 2.81
N MET A 147 -25.96 -13.16 2.32
CA MET A 147 -24.62 -13.46 1.81
C MET A 147 -23.68 -13.96 2.92
N HIS A 148 -23.79 -13.38 4.12
CA HIS A 148 -23.03 -13.84 5.27
C HIS A 148 -23.47 -15.23 5.74
N GLN A 149 -24.77 -15.53 5.78
CA GLN A 149 -25.29 -16.88 6.06
C GLN A 149 -24.79 -17.91 5.04
N LYS A 150 -24.76 -17.55 3.74
CA LYS A 150 -24.19 -18.40 2.69
C LYS A 150 -22.72 -18.70 2.96
N LEU A 151 -21.94 -17.68 3.36
CA LEU A 151 -20.54 -17.88 3.75
C LEU A 151 -20.45 -18.75 5.02
N GLN A 152 -21.31 -18.54 6.01
CA GLN A 152 -21.36 -19.34 7.25
C GLN A 152 -21.56 -20.84 6.96
N SER A 153 -22.33 -21.19 5.94
CA SER A 153 -22.55 -22.60 5.57
C SER A 153 -21.36 -23.23 4.84
N LEU A 154 -20.52 -22.43 4.15
CA LEU A 154 -19.42 -22.90 3.31
C LEU A 154 -18.06 -22.79 4.03
N ASP A 155 -17.84 -21.73 4.78
CA ASP A 155 -16.62 -21.44 5.54
C ASP A 155 -16.97 -20.77 6.87
N PRO A 156 -17.42 -21.54 7.88
CA PRO A 156 -17.84 -21.00 9.18
C PRO A 156 -16.74 -20.21 9.89
N GLN A 157 -15.50 -20.62 9.74
CA GLN A 157 -14.37 -19.95 10.40
C GLN A 157 -14.15 -18.55 9.85
N THR A 158 -14.20 -18.40 8.54
CA THR A 158 -14.07 -17.08 7.91
C THR A 158 -15.30 -16.21 8.19
N ALA A 159 -16.51 -16.77 8.16
CA ALA A 159 -17.72 -16.04 8.46
C ALA A 159 -17.70 -15.47 9.89
N ASN A 160 -17.25 -16.24 10.88
CA ASN A 160 -17.15 -15.78 12.28
C ASN A 160 -16.16 -14.61 12.48
N ARG A 161 -15.21 -14.41 11.55
CA ARG A 161 -14.24 -13.32 11.60
C ARG A 161 -14.69 -12.07 10.83
N LEU A 162 -15.69 -12.19 9.96
CA LEU A 162 -16.19 -11.11 9.13
C LEU A 162 -17.53 -10.63 9.64
N HIS A 163 -17.69 -9.30 9.72
CA HIS A 163 -19.00 -8.72 9.97
C HIS A 163 -19.84 -8.78 8.68
N GLU A 164 -21.14 -9.05 8.79
CA GLU A 164 -22.04 -9.17 7.63
C GLU A 164 -22.03 -7.93 6.72
N ASN A 165 -21.85 -6.73 7.30
CA ASN A 165 -21.76 -5.48 6.56
C ASN A 165 -20.42 -5.30 5.79
N ASP A 166 -19.43 -6.15 6.02
CA ASP A 166 -18.20 -6.16 5.20
C ASP A 166 -18.43 -6.99 3.93
N THR A 167 -19.40 -6.56 3.14
CA THR A 167 -19.88 -7.26 1.95
C THR A 167 -18.77 -7.54 0.93
N LYS A 168 -17.79 -6.65 0.82
CA LYS A 168 -16.63 -6.85 -0.07
C LYS A 168 -15.81 -8.07 0.33
N ARG A 169 -15.54 -8.24 1.62
CA ARG A 169 -14.79 -9.40 2.12
C ARG A 169 -15.63 -10.67 2.14
N VAL A 170 -16.91 -10.57 2.44
CA VAL A 170 -17.85 -11.70 2.37
C VAL A 170 -17.93 -12.24 0.94
N ILE A 171 -18.13 -11.38 -0.07
CA ILE A 171 -18.14 -11.79 -1.49
C ILE A 171 -16.79 -12.41 -1.87
N ARG A 172 -15.66 -11.79 -1.49
CA ARG A 172 -14.34 -12.35 -1.81
C ARG A 172 -14.12 -13.74 -1.21
N ALA A 173 -14.56 -13.96 0.02
CA ALA A 173 -14.50 -15.28 0.65
C ALA A 173 -15.35 -16.31 -0.10
N LEU A 174 -16.58 -15.93 -0.48
CA LEU A 174 -17.46 -16.77 -1.28
C LEU A 174 -16.85 -17.10 -2.65
N GLU A 175 -16.28 -16.12 -3.36
CA GLU A 175 -15.57 -16.36 -4.62
C GLU A 175 -14.49 -17.43 -4.46
N ILE A 176 -13.67 -17.35 -3.41
CA ILE A 176 -12.58 -18.29 -3.18
C ILE A 176 -13.13 -19.69 -2.92
N VAL A 177 -14.07 -19.82 -1.99
CA VAL A 177 -14.63 -21.12 -1.62
C VAL A 177 -15.35 -21.77 -2.82
N LEU A 178 -16.17 -21.01 -3.54
CA LEU A 178 -16.92 -21.51 -4.70
C LEU A 178 -16.03 -21.84 -5.90
N SER A 179 -14.93 -21.12 -6.08
CA SER A 179 -14.00 -21.35 -7.20
C SER A 179 -13.03 -22.50 -6.91
N THR A 180 -12.62 -22.69 -5.66
CA THR A 180 -11.54 -23.62 -5.30
C THR A 180 -12.04 -24.87 -4.58
N GLY A 181 -13.25 -24.85 -4.02
CA GLY A 181 -13.77 -25.87 -3.12
C GLY A 181 -13.05 -25.94 -1.77
N LYS A 182 -12.18 -24.98 -1.46
CA LYS A 182 -11.39 -24.92 -0.22
C LYS A 182 -11.73 -23.66 0.58
N THR A 183 -11.73 -23.77 1.91
CA THR A 183 -11.88 -22.61 2.79
C THR A 183 -10.66 -21.67 2.67
N LEU A 184 -10.82 -20.42 3.12
CA LEU A 184 -9.69 -19.46 3.13
C LEU A 184 -8.50 -20.00 3.94
N GLU A 185 -8.75 -20.73 5.03
CA GLU A 185 -7.70 -21.29 5.87
C GLU A 185 -6.96 -22.44 5.17
N GLN A 186 -7.70 -23.31 4.47
CA GLN A 186 -7.12 -24.40 3.67
C GLN A 186 -6.30 -23.90 2.46
N ASN A 187 -6.57 -22.67 2.01
CA ASN A 187 -5.78 -22.00 0.97
C ASN A 187 -4.58 -21.21 1.53
N GLN A 188 -4.44 -21.09 2.85
CA GLN A 188 -3.25 -20.55 3.49
C GLN A 188 -2.27 -21.71 3.72
N ASP A 189 -1.29 -21.86 2.81
CA ASP A 189 -0.12 -22.70 3.06
C ASP A 189 0.52 -22.30 4.39
N GLU A 190 1.17 -23.24 5.10
CA GLU A 190 1.95 -22.95 6.30
C GLU A 190 2.93 -21.82 5.98
N ARG A 191 2.63 -20.63 6.49
CA ARG A 191 3.43 -19.42 6.22
C ARG A 191 4.72 -19.52 7.01
N GLN A 192 5.77 -19.97 6.35
CA GLN A 192 7.11 -19.92 6.93
C GLN A 192 7.54 -18.46 7.10
N LYS A 193 8.24 -18.19 8.19
CA LYS A 193 8.81 -16.85 8.45
C LYS A 193 9.76 -16.49 7.32
N PRO A 194 9.53 -15.34 6.63
CA PRO A 194 10.40 -14.96 5.52
C PRO A 194 11.77 -14.51 6.04
N ASP A 195 12.83 -14.92 5.35
CA ASP A 195 14.18 -14.45 5.62
C ASP A 195 14.45 -13.11 4.92
N VAL A 196 13.94 -12.02 5.49
CA VAL A 196 14.00 -10.67 4.93
C VAL A 196 14.60 -9.67 5.92
N ILE A 197 15.13 -8.56 5.39
CA ILE A 197 15.49 -7.39 6.19
C ILE A 197 14.29 -6.45 6.16
N MET A 198 13.55 -6.34 7.26
CA MET A 198 12.39 -5.49 7.36
C MET A 198 12.47 -4.60 8.58
N VAL A 199 12.33 -3.30 8.34
CA VAL A 199 12.26 -2.28 9.39
C VAL A 199 10.93 -1.54 9.30
N ALA A 200 10.47 -1.01 10.43
CA ALA A 200 9.31 -0.14 10.47
C ALA A 200 9.57 1.07 11.35
N LEU A 201 9.05 2.22 10.93
CA LEU A 201 9.12 3.45 11.71
C LEU A 201 7.83 3.68 12.49
N ASN A 202 7.98 4.12 13.73
CA ASN A 202 6.88 4.55 14.58
C ASN A 202 7.36 5.67 15.52
N THR A 203 6.40 6.34 16.14
CA THR A 203 6.64 7.33 17.19
C THR A 203 5.43 7.38 18.12
N ASP A 204 5.48 8.23 19.13
CA ASP A 204 4.35 8.48 19.99
C ASP A 204 3.12 8.91 19.20
N ARG A 205 1.96 8.49 19.69
CA ARG A 205 0.67 8.68 19.00
C ARG A 205 0.36 10.14 18.73
N ASP A 206 0.62 11.01 19.71
CA ASP A 206 0.28 12.42 19.59
C ASP A 206 1.19 13.13 18.59
N VAL A 207 2.48 12.80 18.60
CA VAL A 207 3.45 13.26 17.60
C VAL A 207 3.05 12.81 16.20
N LEU A 208 2.68 11.54 16.03
CA LEU A 208 2.23 11.01 14.74
C LEU A 208 0.98 11.73 14.24
N TYR A 209 0.01 11.98 15.13
CA TYR A 209 -1.24 12.67 14.77
C TYR A 209 -1.02 14.11 14.38
N GLU A 210 -0.14 14.82 15.09
CA GLU A 210 0.25 16.18 14.71
C GLU A 210 0.90 16.22 13.31
N ARG A 211 1.82 15.29 13.03
CA ARG A 211 2.45 15.17 11.70
C ARG A 211 1.44 14.85 10.60
N ILE A 212 0.47 13.99 10.87
CA ILE A 212 -0.62 13.68 9.94
C ILE A 212 -1.46 14.92 9.67
N ASN A 213 -1.85 15.67 10.71
CA ASN A 213 -2.65 16.86 10.56
C ASN A 213 -1.91 17.94 9.75
N LYS A 214 -0.65 18.24 10.09
CA LYS A 214 0.20 19.17 9.34
C LYS A 214 0.38 18.77 7.87
N ARG A 215 0.52 17.47 7.61
CA ARG A 215 0.62 16.97 6.23
C ARG A 215 -0.67 17.22 5.45
N VAL A 216 -1.83 17.01 6.06
CA VAL A 216 -3.12 17.31 5.42
C VAL A 216 -3.24 18.79 5.16
N ASP A 217 -2.91 19.67 6.11
CA ASP A 217 -2.95 21.12 5.89
C ASP A 217 -2.06 21.51 4.69
N LYS A 218 -0.84 21.01 4.63
CA LYS A 218 0.08 21.22 3.51
C LYS A 218 -0.50 20.75 2.16
N MET A 219 -1.19 19.61 2.11
CA MET A 219 -1.84 19.14 0.88
C MET A 219 -2.87 20.14 0.33
N PHE A 220 -3.63 20.79 1.20
CA PHE A 220 -4.57 21.82 0.78
C PHE A 220 -3.84 23.07 0.27
N ASP A 221 -2.77 23.50 0.93
CA ASP A 221 -1.94 24.63 0.50
C ASP A 221 -1.25 24.35 -0.86
N GLU A 222 -0.92 23.10 -1.15
CA GLU A 222 -0.32 22.64 -2.41
C GLU A 222 -1.33 22.45 -3.55
N GLY A 223 -2.64 22.54 -3.28
CA GLY A 223 -3.66 22.48 -4.33
C GLY A 223 -4.44 21.17 -4.42
N LEU A 224 -4.59 20.42 -3.35
CA LEU A 224 -5.34 19.16 -3.31
C LEU A 224 -6.75 19.29 -3.92
N VAL A 225 -7.45 20.40 -3.69
CA VAL A 225 -8.78 20.65 -4.26
C VAL A 225 -8.74 20.57 -5.78
N GLN A 226 -7.75 21.21 -6.41
CA GLN A 226 -7.62 21.22 -7.86
C GLN A 226 -7.27 19.81 -8.38
N GLU A 227 -6.37 19.11 -7.72
CA GLU A 227 -6.01 17.72 -8.08
C GLU A 227 -7.25 16.82 -8.06
N VAL A 228 -8.01 16.83 -6.96
CA VAL A 228 -9.18 15.95 -6.79
C VAL A 228 -10.28 16.25 -7.80
N LEU A 229 -10.65 17.52 -7.92
CA LEU A 229 -11.77 17.92 -8.77
C LEU A 229 -11.43 17.90 -10.26
N SER A 230 -10.14 17.90 -10.64
CA SER A 230 -9.72 17.73 -12.02
C SER A 230 -9.97 16.30 -12.54
N VAL A 231 -9.92 15.29 -11.68
CA VAL A 231 -10.27 13.90 -12.02
C VAL A 231 -11.79 13.75 -12.08
N GLY A 232 -12.49 14.24 -11.06
CA GLY A 232 -13.93 14.47 -11.04
C GLY A 232 -14.84 13.23 -10.97
N ASP A 233 -14.38 12.05 -11.33
CA ASP A 233 -15.19 10.82 -11.30
C ASP A 233 -14.91 9.98 -10.07
N PHE A 234 -15.76 10.12 -9.06
CA PHE A 234 -15.66 9.40 -7.79
C PHE A 234 -16.07 7.91 -7.85
N SER A 235 -16.46 7.38 -9.01
CA SER A 235 -16.67 5.95 -9.19
C SER A 235 -15.34 5.18 -9.34
N TYR A 236 -14.27 5.86 -9.74
CA TYR A 236 -12.96 5.24 -9.92
C TYR A 236 -12.37 4.69 -8.62
N GLN A 237 -11.66 3.57 -8.73
CA GLN A 237 -10.98 2.95 -7.58
C GLN A 237 -9.98 3.91 -6.92
N SER A 238 -9.25 4.68 -7.70
CA SER A 238 -8.30 5.69 -7.25
C SER A 238 -8.93 6.75 -6.37
N MET A 239 -10.16 7.18 -6.70
CA MET A 239 -10.92 8.21 -5.98
C MET A 239 -11.56 7.71 -4.69
N GLN A 240 -11.47 6.42 -4.37
CA GLN A 240 -11.87 5.87 -3.07
C GLN A 240 -10.80 6.04 -1.99
N ALA A 241 -9.65 6.60 -2.33
CA ALA A 241 -8.59 6.90 -1.37
C ALA A 241 -8.95 8.01 -0.39
N ILE A 242 -8.29 8.00 0.77
CA ILE A 242 -8.35 9.11 1.75
C ILE A 242 -7.68 10.32 1.12
N GLY A 243 -8.33 11.46 1.21
CA GLY A 243 -7.92 12.70 0.54
C GLY A 243 -8.67 12.96 -0.74
N TYR A 244 -9.36 11.97 -1.31
CA TYR A 244 -10.14 12.08 -2.54
C TYR A 244 -11.62 11.81 -2.29
N LYS A 245 -11.99 10.68 -1.72
CA LYS A 245 -13.40 10.29 -1.49
C LYS A 245 -14.18 11.27 -0.62
N GLU A 246 -13.50 12.05 0.20
CA GLU A 246 -14.13 13.05 1.06
C GLU A 246 -14.76 14.21 0.27
N PHE A 247 -14.34 14.37 -1.01
CA PHE A 247 -14.91 15.36 -1.93
C PHE A 247 -16.10 14.83 -2.75
N ALA A 248 -16.47 13.57 -2.66
CA ALA A 248 -17.47 12.94 -3.53
C ALA A 248 -18.84 13.63 -3.57
N ASN A 249 -19.21 14.35 -2.52
CA ASN A 249 -20.48 15.07 -2.43
C ASN A 249 -20.28 16.57 -2.12
N CYS A 250 -19.10 17.12 -2.41
CA CYS A 250 -18.87 18.54 -2.19
C CYS A 250 -19.50 19.39 -3.28
N ASN A 251 -19.99 20.57 -2.86
CA ASN A 251 -20.43 21.59 -3.79
C ASN A 251 -19.24 22.45 -4.21
N PHE A 252 -19.07 22.66 -5.51
CA PHE A 252 -18.00 23.50 -6.01
C PHE A 252 -18.48 24.40 -7.16
N SER A 253 -17.79 25.51 -7.35
CA SER A 253 -17.88 26.38 -8.51
C SER A 253 -16.58 26.41 -9.29
N VAL A 254 -16.59 26.98 -10.48
CA VAL A 254 -15.37 27.23 -11.24
C VAL A 254 -15.21 28.72 -11.41
N GLU A 255 -14.16 29.28 -10.84
CA GLU A 255 -13.84 30.70 -10.87
C GLU A 255 -12.45 30.92 -11.47
N ASN A 256 -12.36 31.72 -12.51
CA ASN A 256 -11.08 31.95 -13.22
C ASN A 256 -10.33 30.66 -13.62
N GLY A 257 -11.08 29.62 -14.01
CA GLY A 257 -10.53 28.32 -14.39
C GLY A 257 -10.04 27.44 -13.23
N LYS A 258 -10.36 27.79 -11.97
CA LYS A 258 -10.02 26.99 -10.78
C LYS A 258 -11.29 26.53 -10.08
N TYR A 259 -11.21 25.32 -9.52
CA TYR A 259 -12.27 24.79 -8.65
C TYR A 259 -12.25 25.50 -7.29
N VAL A 260 -13.42 25.93 -6.85
CA VAL A 260 -13.62 26.62 -5.56
C VAL A 260 -14.68 25.89 -4.76
N VAL A 261 -14.35 25.53 -3.54
CA VAL A 261 -15.25 24.94 -2.54
C VAL A 261 -15.42 25.96 -1.42
N GLY A 262 -16.64 26.10 -0.90
CA GLY A 262 -16.91 27.07 0.17
C GLY A 262 -16.11 26.74 1.45
N ASP A 263 -15.60 27.78 2.14
CA ASP A 263 -14.69 27.63 3.28
C ASP A 263 -15.20 26.68 4.36
N ALA A 264 -16.47 26.80 4.75
CA ALA A 264 -17.05 25.94 5.80
C ALA A 264 -17.13 24.47 5.39
N GLU A 265 -17.38 24.19 4.11
CA GLU A 265 -17.39 22.82 3.57
C GLU A 265 -15.96 22.29 3.44
N LEU A 266 -15.03 23.14 3.01
CA LEU A 266 -13.62 22.82 2.89
C LEU A 266 -13.01 22.43 4.25
N ASP A 267 -13.33 23.16 5.31
CA ASP A 267 -12.90 22.84 6.68
C ASP A 267 -13.43 21.46 7.14
N GLN A 268 -14.71 21.18 6.84
CA GLN A 268 -15.29 19.86 7.16
C GLN A 268 -14.60 18.72 6.40
N ILE A 269 -14.30 18.91 5.12
CA ILE A 269 -13.58 17.94 4.30
C ILE A 269 -12.18 17.72 4.88
N LYS A 270 -11.45 18.80 5.19
CA LYS A 270 -10.12 18.76 5.79
C LYS A 270 -10.10 17.97 7.10
N ASP A 271 -11.05 18.21 7.99
CA ASP A 271 -11.16 17.51 9.26
C ASP A 271 -11.47 16.03 9.08
N LYS A 272 -12.35 15.67 8.13
CA LYS A 272 -12.62 14.27 7.77
C LYS A 272 -11.36 13.57 7.25
N ILE A 273 -10.59 14.22 6.38
CA ILE A 273 -9.34 13.68 5.84
C ILE A 273 -8.32 13.47 6.98
N LYS A 274 -8.15 14.43 7.90
CA LYS A 274 -7.31 14.28 9.10
C LYS A 274 -7.75 13.08 9.94
N GLN A 275 -9.04 12.97 10.22
CA GLN A 275 -9.59 11.85 10.99
C GLN A 275 -9.37 10.49 10.30
N HIS A 276 -9.68 10.39 9.01
CA HIS A 276 -9.53 9.15 8.24
C HIS A 276 -8.06 8.75 8.12
N SER A 277 -7.16 9.72 7.95
CA SER A 277 -5.70 9.50 7.91
C SER A 277 -5.16 8.97 9.24
N ARG A 278 -5.60 9.52 10.38
CA ARG A 278 -5.25 8.99 11.72
C ARG A 278 -5.78 7.56 11.92
N ASN A 279 -7.00 7.27 11.48
CA ASN A 279 -7.57 5.92 11.54
C ASN A 279 -6.82 4.95 10.61
N TYR A 280 -6.37 5.42 9.45
CA TYR A 280 -5.55 4.63 8.54
C TYR A 280 -4.19 4.31 9.15
N ALA A 281 -3.52 5.27 9.78
CA ALA A 281 -2.27 5.05 10.49
C ALA A 281 -2.39 3.98 11.59
N LYS A 282 -3.49 3.97 12.35
CA LYS A 282 -3.78 2.89 13.33
C LYS A 282 -3.86 1.53 12.66
N ARG A 283 -4.58 1.41 11.54
CA ARG A 283 -4.70 0.15 10.79
C ARG A 283 -3.35 -0.33 10.26
N GLN A 284 -2.51 0.59 9.77
CA GLN A 284 -1.16 0.28 9.31
C GLN A 284 -0.29 -0.28 10.44
N LEU A 285 -0.30 0.38 11.62
CA LEU A 285 0.42 -0.10 12.81
C LEU A 285 -0.04 -1.49 13.25
N THR A 286 -1.37 -1.70 13.31
CA THR A 286 -1.94 -3.01 13.65
C THR A 286 -1.50 -4.08 12.64
N TRP A 287 -1.46 -3.73 11.36
CA TRP A 287 -1.03 -4.66 10.31
C TRP A 287 0.43 -5.08 10.47
N PHE A 288 1.34 -4.14 10.63
CA PHE A 288 2.78 -4.44 10.70
C PHE A 288 3.21 -5.05 12.03
N ARG A 289 2.49 -4.78 13.13
CA ARG A 289 2.76 -5.36 14.45
C ARG A 289 2.48 -6.87 14.54
N LYS A 290 1.74 -7.44 13.59
CA LYS A 290 1.52 -8.89 13.53
C LYS A 290 2.78 -9.68 13.15
N TYR A 291 3.79 -9.01 12.60
CA TYR A 291 5.04 -9.65 12.18
C TYR A 291 6.11 -9.51 13.26
N ASP A 292 6.53 -10.60 13.84
CA ASP A 292 7.55 -10.67 14.91
C ASP A 292 8.99 -10.41 14.42
N PHE A 293 9.21 -10.47 13.11
CA PHE A 293 10.50 -10.24 12.46
C PHE A 293 10.76 -8.80 12.06
N VAL A 294 9.79 -7.90 12.24
CA VAL A 294 9.96 -6.47 11.94
C VAL A 294 10.75 -5.79 13.06
N LYS A 295 11.86 -5.16 12.70
CA LYS A 295 12.61 -4.30 13.63
C LYS A 295 12.02 -2.90 13.61
N TRP A 296 11.50 -2.46 14.75
CA TRP A 296 10.91 -1.13 14.92
C TRP A 296 11.94 -0.10 15.36
N PHE A 297 11.87 1.09 14.77
CA PHE A 297 12.66 2.25 15.14
C PHE A 297 11.77 3.47 15.38
N ASP A 298 12.19 4.36 16.29
CA ASP A 298 11.55 5.68 16.39
C ASP A 298 11.86 6.51 15.15
N ILE A 299 10.94 7.41 14.76
CA ILE A 299 11.11 8.30 13.61
C ILE A 299 12.33 9.21 13.72
N ASN A 300 12.84 9.46 14.92
CA ASN A 300 14.04 10.26 15.19
C ASN A 300 15.33 9.41 15.14
N ASP A 301 15.23 8.08 15.19
CA ASP A 301 16.37 7.16 15.14
C ASP A 301 16.62 6.63 13.72
N VAL A 302 16.71 7.57 12.77
CA VAL A 302 16.95 7.23 11.35
C VAL A 302 18.35 6.64 11.16
N ASP A 303 19.35 7.14 11.87
CA ASP A 303 20.73 6.68 11.73
C ASP A 303 20.89 5.27 12.30
N GLY A 304 20.27 4.95 13.45
CA GLY A 304 20.21 3.59 13.97
C GLY A 304 19.51 2.60 13.04
N ALA A 305 18.45 3.03 12.36
CA ALA A 305 17.79 2.21 11.35
C ALA A 305 18.71 1.92 10.15
N ILE A 306 19.45 2.91 9.67
CA ILE A 306 20.40 2.76 8.56
C ILE A 306 21.57 1.86 8.96
N GLU A 307 22.10 2.01 10.18
CA GLU A 307 23.18 1.16 10.70
C GLU A 307 22.73 -0.29 10.79
N TYR A 308 21.57 -0.57 11.38
CA TYR A 308 20.99 -1.90 11.45
C TYR A 308 20.82 -2.54 10.06
N ILE A 309 20.24 -1.80 9.11
CA ILE A 309 20.07 -2.30 7.73
C ILE A 309 21.43 -2.61 7.11
N SER A 310 22.41 -1.70 7.25
CA SER A 310 23.76 -1.87 6.69
C SER A 310 24.45 -3.12 7.23
N GLN A 311 24.35 -3.34 8.55
CA GLN A 311 24.88 -4.54 9.19
C GLN A 311 24.20 -5.80 8.64
N LYS A 312 22.87 -5.82 8.53
CA LYS A 312 22.13 -6.97 8.01
C LYS A 312 22.41 -7.29 6.55
N ILE A 313 22.66 -6.26 5.73
CA ILE A 313 23.13 -6.45 4.34
C ILE A 313 24.48 -7.14 4.36
N ALA A 314 25.44 -6.66 5.17
CA ALA A 314 26.77 -7.25 5.26
C ALA A 314 26.72 -8.70 5.73
N GLU A 315 25.93 -9.03 6.75
CA GLU A 315 25.73 -10.40 7.24
C GLU A 315 25.22 -11.32 6.12
N LYS A 316 24.16 -10.92 5.40
CA LYS A 316 23.57 -11.73 4.31
C LYS A 316 24.49 -11.89 3.11
N THR A 317 25.26 -10.87 2.76
CA THR A 317 26.19 -10.92 1.64
C THR A 317 27.49 -11.67 1.98
N ALA A 318 27.82 -11.84 3.26
CA ALA A 318 28.95 -12.67 3.69
C ALA A 318 28.63 -14.17 3.64
N LEU A 319 27.35 -14.55 3.65
CA LEU A 319 26.88 -15.96 3.59
C LEU A 319 26.69 -16.49 2.15
N GLN A 320 26.80 -15.63 1.15
CA GLN A 320 26.78 -15.95 -0.29
C GLN A 320 28.20 -16.18 -0.82
#